data_9a7ea3f34b679a4ee192ceee03672e1b
#
_entry.id   9a7ea3f34b679a4ee192ceee03672e1b
#
_cell.length_a   1.000
_cell.length_b   1.000
_cell.length_c   1.000
_cell.angle_alpha   90.00
_cell.angle_beta   90.00
_cell.angle_gamma   90.00
#
_symmetry.space_group_name_H-M   'P 1'
#
loop_
_entity.id
_entity.type
_entity.pdbx_description
1 polymer ?
#
loop_
_entity_poly.entity_id
_entity_poly.type
_entity_poly.pdbx_seq_one_letter_code
_entity_poly.pdbx_strand_id
1 'polypeptide(L)'
;MARSPRLELFALRRRSASERAADRGFQHLAVALAGAVGLLVFAILLTVFSGAWEAIQTFGLSFITTSDWDPISEHYGAFTAIYGTLVSSGVALLIAVPLGVGTAIFLTENIIPKGIREVLGVMVELLAAIPSVVLGLWAIVVMEPFLRPFLTDLHRYLGWIPLFSTEPQGPGMAPASLILVVMILPIITAISRDALRQVPDGLRQAAYGIGTTRWGAIFQVMLPAAISGITGGGDVGVGPGDGRNHGRDHDHRQFQQLQHFAAGAGKHDCSNAGQSVW
;
A
#
# COMPACT_ATOMS: atom_id res chain seq x y z
N MET A 1 45.26 -9.87 35.59
CA MET A 1 44.02 -10.36 34.93
C MET A 1 42.82 -9.70 35.60
N ALA A 2 42.41 -8.55 35.09
CA ALA A 2 41.26 -7.81 35.63
C ALA A 2 40.05 -8.16 34.79
N ARG A 3 39.06 -8.86 35.38
CA ARG A 3 37.76 -9.12 34.76
C ARG A 3 37.01 -7.80 34.59
N SER A 4 36.63 -7.50 33.35
CA SER A 4 35.90 -6.27 33.01
C SER A 4 34.51 -6.29 33.66
N PRO A 5 34.12 -5.27 34.43
CA PRO A 5 32.84 -5.23 35.16
C PRO A 5 31.63 -4.91 34.27
N ARG A 6 31.77 -4.94 32.95
CA ARG A 6 30.68 -4.55 32.00
C ARG A 6 29.79 -5.71 31.53
N LEU A 7 30.11 -6.94 31.88
CA LEU A 7 29.30 -8.11 31.47
C LEU A 7 28.21 -8.53 32.48
N GLU A 8 28.18 -7.97 33.67
CA GLU A 8 27.18 -8.29 34.69
C GLU A 8 25.88 -7.45 34.60
N LEU A 9 25.89 -6.38 33.80
CA LEU A 9 24.71 -5.49 33.62
C LEU A 9 23.61 -6.07 32.75
N PHE A 10 23.84 -7.17 32.05
CA PHE A 10 22.83 -7.91 31.28
C PHE A 10 22.36 -9.20 31.98
N ALA A 11 22.54 -9.31 33.29
CA ALA A 11 21.81 -10.31 34.06
C ALA A 11 20.33 -10.03 33.89
N LEU A 12 19.68 -10.78 32.98
CA LEU A 12 18.25 -10.75 32.69
C LEU A 12 17.49 -10.69 34.02
N ARG A 13 17.03 -9.49 34.39
CA ARG A 13 16.18 -9.28 35.57
C ARG A 13 15.01 -10.26 35.45
N ARG A 14 15.05 -11.35 36.25
CA ARG A 14 13.95 -12.32 36.28
C ARG A 14 12.68 -11.53 36.59
N ARG A 15 11.76 -11.44 35.62
CA ARG A 15 10.47 -10.78 35.81
C ARG A 15 9.79 -11.31 37.05
N SER A 16 9.29 -10.42 37.88
CA SER A 16 8.61 -10.77 39.13
C SER A 16 7.35 -11.61 38.84
N ALA A 17 6.86 -12.32 39.84
CA ALA A 17 5.63 -13.12 39.68
C ALA A 17 4.44 -12.22 39.35
N SER A 18 4.41 -11.00 39.88
CA SER A 18 3.38 -9.99 39.61
C SER A 18 3.43 -9.46 38.17
N GLU A 19 4.63 -9.20 37.62
CA GLU A 19 4.78 -8.79 36.21
C GLU A 19 4.31 -9.89 35.25
N ARG A 20 4.60 -11.16 35.54
CA ARG A 20 4.11 -12.30 34.74
C ARG A 20 2.61 -12.51 34.85
N ALA A 21 2.01 -12.19 35.99
CA ALA A 21 0.55 -12.24 36.16
C ALA A 21 -0.14 -11.09 35.39
N ALA A 22 0.44 -9.89 35.42
CA ALA A 22 -0.03 -8.73 34.65
C ALA A 22 0.07 -8.99 33.13
N ASP A 23 1.21 -9.53 32.65
CA ASP A 23 1.41 -9.89 31.23
C ASP A 23 0.35 -10.91 30.76
N ARG A 24 0.07 -11.94 31.57
CA ARG A 24 -0.98 -12.93 31.26
C ARG A 24 -2.36 -12.32 31.30
N GLY A 25 -2.66 -11.46 32.27
CA GLY A 25 -3.92 -10.74 32.34
C GLY A 25 -4.16 -9.87 31.12
N PHE A 26 -3.12 -9.13 30.69
CA PHE A 26 -3.16 -8.34 29.47
C PHE A 26 -3.35 -9.20 28.22
N GLN A 27 -2.64 -10.33 28.12
CA GLN A 27 -2.79 -11.25 27.00
C GLN A 27 -4.21 -11.81 26.90
N HIS A 28 -4.80 -12.26 28.03
CA HIS A 28 -6.18 -12.75 28.05
C HIS A 28 -7.18 -11.64 27.70
N LEU A 29 -6.97 -10.40 28.17
CA LEU A 29 -7.79 -9.26 27.80
C LEU A 29 -7.70 -8.96 26.30
N ALA A 30 -6.48 -8.96 25.73
CA ALA A 30 -6.29 -8.73 24.31
C ALA A 30 -6.97 -9.82 23.45
N VAL A 31 -6.82 -11.10 23.84
CA VAL A 31 -7.49 -12.22 23.16
C VAL A 31 -9.02 -12.12 23.29
N ALA A 32 -9.54 -11.76 24.47
CA ALA A 32 -10.97 -11.59 24.68
C ALA A 32 -11.53 -10.44 23.82
N LEU A 33 -10.83 -9.30 23.76
CA LEU A 33 -11.23 -8.17 22.91
C LEU A 33 -11.17 -8.53 21.41
N ALA A 34 -10.13 -9.22 20.97
CA ALA A 34 -10.03 -9.71 19.61
C ALA A 34 -11.16 -10.70 19.26
N GLY A 35 -11.48 -11.60 20.20
CA GLY A 35 -12.62 -12.52 20.08
C GLY A 35 -13.96 -11.79 20.01
N ALA A 36 -14.15 -10.75 20.83
CA ALA A 36 -15.36 -9.93 20.81
C ALA A 36 -15.53 -9.19 19.47
N VAL A 37 -14.44 -8.62 18.91
CA VAL A 37 -14.46 -7.99 17.57
C VAL A 37 -14.79 -9.04 16.50
N GLY A 38 -14.18 -10.22 16.55
CA GLY A 38 -14.48 -11.31 15.63
C GLY A 38 -15.94 -11.76 15.68
N LEU A 39 -16.48 -11.88 16.89
CA LEU A 39 -17.90 -12.24 17.10
C LEU A 39 -18.84 -11.15 16.58
N LEU A 40 -18.50 -9.87 16.78
CA LEU A 40 -19.28 -8.76 16.26
C LEU A 40 -19.29 -8.74 14.73
N VAL A 41 -18.14 -8.93 14.08
CA VAL A 41 -18.06 -9.03 12.61
C VAL A 41 -18.87 -10.22 12.10
N PHE A 42 -18.79 -11.38 12.78
CA PHE A 42 -19.57 -12.54 12.43
C PHE A 42 -21.08 -12.31 12.58
N ALA A 43 -21.50 -11.63 13.66
CA ALA A 43 -22.91 -11.24 13.86
C ALA A 43 -23.42 -10.29 12.76
N ILE A 44 -22.60 -9.32 12.35
CA ILE A 44 -22.93 -8.44 11.22
C ILE A 44 -23.10 -9.26 9.93
N LEU A 45 -22.18 -10.16 9.64
CA LEU A 45 -22.26 -11.03 8.45
C LEU A 45 -23.53 -11.89 8.47
N LEU A 46 -23.89 -12.48 9.61
CA LEU A 46 -25.12 -13.24 9.76
C LEU A 46 -26.36 -12.37 9.54
N THR A 47 -26.38 -11.15 10.08
CA THR A 47 -27.51 -10.23 9.91
C THR A 47 -27.66 -9.80 8.45
N VAL A 48 -26.57 -9.47 7.77
CA VAL A 48 -26.58 -9.13 6.34
C VAL A 48 -27.03 -10.33 5.50
N PHE A 49 -26.50 -11.53 5.79
CA PHE A 49 -26.87 -12.74 5.07
C PHE A 49 -28.35 -13.11 5.26
N SER A 50 -28.87 -13.00 6.51
CA SER A 50 -30.28 -13.27 6.78
C SER A 50 -31.20 -12.27 6.08
N GLY A 51 -30.80 -10.99 6.00
CA GLY A 51 -31.56 -9.98 5.23
C GLY A 51 -31.49 -10.17 3.72
N ALA A 52 -30.37 -10.69 3.21
CA ALA A 52 -30.22 -10.97 1.78
C ALA A 52 -30.89 -12.30 1.36
N TRP A 53 -31.28 -13.16 2.30
CA TRP A 53 -31.76 -14.50 2.02
C TRP A 53 -33.02 -14.51 1.13
N GLU A 54 -33.96 -13.63 1.40
CA GLU A 54 -35.20 -13.49 0.60
C GLU A 54 -34.88 -13.08 -0.85
N ALA A 55 -33.96 -12.13 -1.04
CA ALA A 55 -33.51 -11.71 -2.37
C ALA A 55 -32.80 -12.85 -3.11
N ILE A 56 -31.99 -13.66 -2.40
CA ILE A 56 -31.30 -14.83 -2.97
C ILE A 56 -32.32 -15.88 -3.44
N GLN A 57 -33.38 -16.13 -2.67
CA GLN A 57 -34.42 -17.08 -3.03
C GLN A 57 -35.29 -16.61 -4.22
N THR A 58 -35.58 -15.32 -4.26
CA THR A 58 -36.46 -14.74 -5.28
C THR A 58 -35.75 -14.57 -6.63
N PHE A 59 -34.55 -14.03 -6.62
CA PHE A 59 -33.81 -13.65 -7.83
C PHE A 59 -32.71 -14.66 -8.21
N GLY A 60 -32.22 -15.46 -7.26
CA GLY A 60 -31.17 -16.42 -7.48
C GLY A 60 -29.90 -15.82 -8.06
N LEU A 61 -29.19 -16.58 -8.90
CA LEU A 61 -27.95 -16.13 -9.55
C LEU A 61 -28.19 -15.12 -10.68
N SER A 62 -29.43 -15.02 -11.20
CA SER A 62 -29.77 -14.04 -12.24
C SER A 62 -29.63 -12.60 -11.74
N PHE A 63 -29.78 -12.36 -10.43
CA PHE A 63 -29.54 -11.07 -9.81
C PHE A 63 -28.17 -10.47 -10.14
N ILE A 64 -27.12 -11.30 -10.22
CA ILE A 64 -25.75 -10.84 -10.50
C ILE A 64 -25.55 -10.47 -11.98
N THR A 65 -26.30 -11.12 -12.88
CA THR A 65 -26.13 -10.97 -14.33
C THR A 65 -27.14 -10.04 -14.97
N THR A 66 -28.23 -9.73 -14.27
CA THR A 66 -29.29 -8.84 -14.78
C THR A 66 -28.88 -7.39 -14.56
N SER A 67 -29.07 -6.56 -15.60
CA SER A 67 -28.77 -5.12 -15.57
C SER A 67 -30.00 -4.27 -15.22
N ASP A 68 -31.20 -4.85 -15.28
CA ASP A 68 -32.46 -4.12 -15.10
C ASP A 68 -32.65 -3.77 -13.62
N TRP A 69 -33.04 -2.51 -13.39
CA TRP A 69 -33.37 -2.00 -12.07
C TRP A 69 -34.72 -1.25 -12.20
N ASP A 70 -35.80 -1.96 -11.98
CA ASP A 70 -37.15 -1.39 -12.03
C ASP A 70 -37.90 -1.70 -10.72
N PRO A 71 -37.96 -0.74 -9.79
CA PRO A 71 -38.66 -0.89 -8.52
C PRO A 71 -40.18 -1.01 -8.68
N ILE A 72 -40.75 -0.57 -9.83
CA ILE A 72 -42.23 -0.60 -10.08
C ILE A 72 -42.63 -2.02 -10.45
N SER A 73 -41.84 -2.70 -11.28
CA SER A 73 -42.08 -4.06 -11.73
C SER A 73 -41.40 -5.12 -10.84
N GLU A 74 -40.81 -4.71 -9.71
CA GLU A 74 -40.05 -5.56 -8.77
C GLU A 74 -38.91 -6.36 -9.44
N HIS A 75 -38.34 -5.83 -10.52
CA HIS A 75 -37.18 -6.39 -11.19
C HIS A 75 -35.90 -5.71 -10.65
N TYR A 76 -35.00 -6.52 -10.07
CA TYR A 76 -33.77 -6.04 -9.50
C TYR A 76 -32.58 -6.81 -10.06
N GLY A 77 -31.55 -6.08 -10.53
CA GLY A 77 -30.30 -6.64 -11.00
C GLY A 77 -29.09 -5.88 -10.45
N ALA A 78 -28.06 -6.59 -10.02
CA ALA A 78 -26.84 -6.00 -9.45
C ALA A 78 -25.73 -5.77 -10.48
N PHE A 79 -25.87 -6.27 -11.72
CA PHE A 79 -24.81 -6.22 -12.72
C PHE A 79 -24.27 -4.79 -12.95
N THR A 80 -25.15 -3.81 -13.11
CA THR A 80 -24.78 -2.42 -13.35
C THR A 80 -23.97 -1.84 -12.17
N ALA A 81 -24.37 -2.15 -10.92
CA ALA A 81 -23.67 -1.70 -9.73
C ALA A 81 -22.30 -2.37 -9.58
N ILE A 82 -22.22 -3.68 -9.84
CA ILE A 82 -20.95 -4.45 -9.80
C ILE A 82 -19.99 -3.93 -10.88
N TYR A 83 -20.47 -3.81 -12.12
CA TYR A 83 -19.68 -3.30 -13.24
C TYR A 83 -19.19 -1.87 -12.97
N GLY A 84 -20.10 -0.99 -12.53
CA GLY A 84 -19.75 0.39 -12.19
C GLY A 84 -18.66 0.48 -11.12
N THR A 85 -18.78 -0.31 -10.06
CA THR A 85 -17.79 -0.35 -8.97
C THR A 85 -16.44 -0.89 -9.45
N LEU A 86 -16.42 -1.98 -10.19
CA LEU A 86 -15.18 -2.57 -10.69
C LEU A 86 -14.45 -1.65 -11.67
N VAL A 87 -15.17 -1.06 -12.61
CA VAL A 87 -14.58 -0.17 -13.61
C VAL A 87 -14.10 1.12 -12.97
N SER A 88 -14.94 1.79 -12.16
CA SER A 88 -14.55 3.05 -11.52
C SER A 88 -13.37 2.88 -10.56
N SER A 89 -13.35 1.80 -9.76
CA SER A 89 -12.22 1.49 -8.87
C SER A 89 -10.97 1.09 -9.65
N GLY A 90 -11.11 0.31 -10.72
CA GLY A 90 -9.99 -0.07 -11.59
C GLY A 90 -9.34 1.14 -12.24
N VAL A 91 -10.12 2.05 -12.81
CA VAL A 91 -9.62 3.32 -13.38
C VAL A 91 -8.99 4.19 -12.30
N ALA A 92 -9.64 4.30 -11.14
CA ALA A 92 -9.11 5.08 -10.03
C ALA A 92 -7.75 4.55 -9.55
N LEU A 93 -7.59 3.24 -9.39
CA LEU A 93 -6.32 2.62 -9.00
C LEU A 93 -5.23 2.79 -10.07
N LEU A 94 -5.59 2.65 -11.35
CA LEU A 94 -4.65 2.82 -12.46
C LEU A 94 -4.01 4.22 -12.46
N ILE A 95 -4.76 5.23 -12.03
CA ILE A 95 -4.29 6.61 -11.94
C ILE A 95 -3.66 6.88 -10.56
N ALA A 96 -4.32 6.50 -9.48
CA ALA A 96 -3.91 6.83 -8.12
C ALA A 96 -2.61 6.11 -7.70
N VAL A 97 -2.37 4.87 -8.14
CA VAL A 97 -1.16 4.12 -7.75
C VAL A 97 0.10 4.79 -8.28
N PRO A 98 0.26 5.06 -9.59
CA PRO A 98 1.48 5.70 -10.08
C PRO A 98 1.66 7.12 -9.53
N LEU A 99 0.57 7.90 -9.39
CA LEU A 99 0.64 9.24 -8.81
C LEU A 99 0.99 9.20 -7.32
N GLY A 100 0.39 8.31 -6.54
CA GLY A 100 0.63 8.16 -5.11
C GLY A 100 2.04 7.67 -4.81
N VAL A 101 2.51 6.64 -5.54
CA VAL A 101 3.90 6.15 -5.42
C VAL A 101 4.89 7.22 -5.88
N GLY A 102 4.62 7.91 -6.98
CA GLY A 102 5.45 9.03 -7.44
C GLY A 102 5.55 10.14 -6.40
N THR A 103 4.44 10.53 -5.80
CA THR A 103 4.37 11.52 -4.71
C THR A 103 5.14 11.03 -3.48
N ALA A 104 5.02 9.74 -3.11
CA ALA A 104 5.76 9.15 -1.99
C ALA A 104 7.28 9.18 -2.23
N ILE A 105 7.74 8.83 -3.43
CA ILE A 105 9.15 8.94 -3.83
C ILE A 105 9.62 10.39 -3.69
N PHE A 106 8.83 11.33 -4.21
CA PHE A 106 9.15 12.76 -4.17
C PHE A 106 9.23 13.30 -2.72
N LEU A 107 8.37 12.81 -1.82
CA LEU A 107 8.36 13.18 -0.40
C LEU A 107 9.43 12.44 0.42
N THR A 108 9.95 11.31 -0.04
CA THR A 108 10.95 10.52 0.70
C THR A 108 12.37 10.87 0.27
N GLU A 109 12.58 11.04 -1.03
CA GLU A 109 13.90 11.35 -1.58
C GLU A 109 14.29 12.82 -1.43
N ASN A 110 15.61 13.09 -1.37
CA ASN A 110 16.16 14.45 -1.27
C ASN A 110 16.10 15.20 -2.62
N ILE A 111 14.91 15.22 -3.26
CA ILE A 111 14.67 15.93 -4.53
C ILE A 111 14.34 17.38 -4.27
N ILE A 112 13.59 17.66 -3.19
CA ILE A 112 13.12 18.99 -2.79
C ILE A 112 13.68 19.40 -1.42
N PRO A 113 13.76 20.72 -1.13
CA PRO A 113 14.14 21.23 0.17
C PRO A 113 13.26 20.67 1.30
N LYS A 114 13.86 20.42 2.48
CA LYS A 114 13.17 19.81 3.63
C LYS A 114 11.87 20.52 4.02
N GLY A 115 11.89 21.86 4.07
CA GLY A 115 10.70 22.64 4.46
C GLY A 115 9.50 22.43 3.52
N ILE A 116 9.73 22.42 2.21
CA ILE A 116 8.66 22.18 1.22
C ILE A 116 8.14 20.74 1.37
N ARG A 117 9.03 19.76 1.58
CA ARG A 117 8.68 18.35 1.76
C ARG A 117 7.79 18.13 2.98
N GLU A 118 8.09 18.79 4.10
CA GLU A 118 7.31 18.71 5.32
C GLU A 118 5.91 19.30 5.11
N VAL A 119 5.81 20.49 4.49
CA VAL A 119 4.53 21.11 4.17
C VAL A 119 3.68 20.24 3.26
N LEU A 120 4.24 19.71 2.17
CA LEU A 120 3.53 18.82 1.27
C LEU A 120 3.11 17.52 1.96
N GLY A 121 3.96 16.95 2.83
CA GLY A 121 3.61 15.78 3.63
C GLY A 121 2.39 16.03 4.51
N VAL A 122 2.37 17.14 5.24
CA VAL A 122 1.22 17.54 6.07
C VAL A 122 -0.04 17.79 5.22
N MET A 123 0.09 18.41 4.04
CA MET A 123 -1.05 18.61 3.14
C MET A 123 -1.67 17.29 2.68
N VAL A 124 -0.84 16.30 2.35
CA VAL A 124 -1.32 14.95 1.97
C VAL A 124 -2.03 14.28 3.16
N GLU A 125 -1.48 14.40 4.37
CA GLU A 125 -2.09 13.85 5.59
C GLU A 125 -3.42 14.56 5.92
N LEU A 126 -3.51 15.87 5.76
CA LEU A 126 -4.76 16.62 5.94
C LEU A 126 -5.82 16.23 4.91
N LEU A 127 -5.43 15.98 3.65
CA LEU A 127 -6.35 15.51 2.62
C LEU A 127 -6.93 14.14 2.98
N ALA A 128 -6.12 13.24 3.56
CA ALA A 128 -6.58 11.94 4.04
C ALA A 128 -7.59 12.03 5.21
N ALA A 129 -7.56 13.11 5.98
CA ALA A 129 -8.45 13.33 7.11
C ALA A 129 -9.87 13.80 6.71
N ILE A 130 -10.07 14.20 5.45
CA ILE A 130 -11.39 14.65 4.98
C ILE A 130 -12.33 13.45 4.88
N PRO A 131 -13.53 13.47 5.52
CA PRO A 131 -14.51 12.41 5.39
C PRO A 131 -14.91 12.18 3.93
N SER A 132 -14.94 10.91 3.51
CA SER A 132 -15.26 10.53 2.12
C SER A 132 -16.61 11.07 1.62
N VAL A 133 -17.62 11.14 2.51
CA VAL A 133 -18.94 11.69 2.19
C VAL A 133 -18.86 13.17 1.80
N VAL A 134 -18.00 13.95 2.46
CA VAL A 134 -17.79 15.37 2.12
C VAL A 134 -17.17 15.51 0.74
N LEU A 135 -16.15 14.69 0.44
CA LEU A 135 -15.53 14.67 -0.89
C LEU A 135 -16.51 14.21 -1.97
N GLY A 136 -17.34 13.21 -1.69
CA GLY A 136 -18.38 12.75 -2.63
C GLY A 136 -19.41 13.83 -2.92
N LEU A 137 -19.90 14.54 -1.90
CA LEU A 137 -20.85 15.64 -2.08
C LEU A 137 -20.20 16.81 -2.84
N TRP A 138 -18.96 17.17 -2.49
CA TRP A 138 -18.19 18.18 -3.21
C TRP A 138 -18.00 17.81 -4.69
N ALA A 139 -17.79 16.54 -4.98
CA ALA A 139 -17.64 16.05 -6.36
C ALA A 139 -18.91 16.27 -7.19
N ILE A 140 -20.09 16.00 -6.62
CA ILE A 140 -21.35 16.18 -7.31
C ILE A 140 -21.66 17.68 -7.52
N VAL A 141 -21.42 18.51 -6.51
CA VAL A 141 -21.85 19.91 -6.52
C VAL A 141 -20.85 20.82 -7.25
N VAL A 142 -19.56 20.54 -7.15
CA VAL A 142 -18.49 21.42 -7.65
C VAL A 142 -17.71 20.79 -8.79
N MET A 143 -17.20 19.56 -8.57
CA MET A 143 -16.32 18.92 -9.53
C MET A 143 -17.04 18.52 -10.82
N GLU A 144 -18.23 17.95 -10.72
CA GLU A 144 -19.00 17.49 -11.88
C GLU A 144 -19.36 18.63 -12.84
N PRO A 145 -19.99 19.74 -12.40
CA PRO A 145 -20.26 20.87 -13.27
C PRO A 145 -19.01 21.48 -13.92
N PHE A 146 -17.89 21.49 -13.19
CA PHE A 146 -16.60 21.96 -13.70
C PHE A 146 -16.01 21.02 -14.76
N LEU A 147 -16.14 19.71 -14.58
CA LEU A 147 -15.62 18.70 -15.51
C LEU A 147 -16.53 18.48 -16.73
N ARG A 148 -17.82 18.77 -16.62
CA ARG A 148 -18.82 18.49 -17.67
C ARG A 148 -18.41 19.00 -19.06
N PRO A 149 -17.99 20.26 -19.27
CA PRO A 149 -17.59 20.74 -20.59
C PRO A 149 -16.40 19.94 -21.15
N PHE A 150 -15.41 19.65 -20.31
CA PHE A 150 -14.25 18.85 -20.69
C PHE A 150 -14.65 17.40 -21.06
N LEU A 151 -15.52 16.77 -20.27
CA LEU A 151 -16.01 15.43 -20.55
C LEU A 151 -16.90 15.37 -21.81
N THR A 152 -17.63 16.42 -22.12
CA THR A 152 -18.42 16.54 -23.36
C THR A 152 -17.50 16.62 -24.57
N ASP A 153 -16.44 17.39 -24.51
CA ASP A 153 -15.43 17.43 -25.57
C ASP A 153 -14.73 16.08 -25.70
N LEU A 154 -14.38 15.45 -24.58
CA LEU A 154 -13.76 14.14 -24.57
C LEU A 154 -14.66 13.06 -25.17
N HIS A 155 -15.97 13.07 -24.85
CA HIS A 155 -16.96 12.22 -25.50
C HIS A 155 -17.01 12.43 -27.01
N ARG A 156 -16.94 13.65 -27.47
CA ARG A 156 -16.97 14.00 -28.91
C ARG A 156 -15.77 13.41 -29.66
N TYR A 157 -14.58 13.36 -29.05
CA TYR A 157 -13.37 12.84 -29.70
C TYR A 157 -13.10 11.36 -29.43
N LEU A 158 -13.49 10.85 -28.26
CA LEU A 158 -13.18 9.50 -27.77
C LEU A 158 -14.41 8.64 -27.47
N GLY A 159 -15.60 9.05 -27.96
CA GLY A 159 -16.86 8.31 -27.74
C GLY A 159 -16.90 6.88 -28.30
N TRP A 160 -15.90 6.48 -29.11
CA TRP A 160 -15.70 5.11 -29.55
C TRP A 160 -15.15 4.19 -28.44
N ILE A 161 -14.62 4.74 -27.34
CA ILE A 161 -14.17 3.97 -26.18
C ILE A 161 -15.36 3.80 -25.23
N PRO A 162 -15.66 2.57 -24.72
CA PRO A 162 -16.81 2.31 -23.86
C PRO A 162 -16.91 3.21 -22.61
N LEU A 163 -15.78 3.65 -22.07
CA LEU A 163 -15.69 4.53 -20.91
C LEU A 163 -16.26 5.94 -21.20
N PHE A 164 -16.20 6.41 -22.46
CA PHE A 164 -16.62 7.73 -22.91
C PHE A 164 -17.78 7.68 -23.91
N SER A 165 -18.40 6.50 -24.09
CA SER A 165 -19.47 6.31 -25.07
C SER A 165 -20.80 7.00 -24.69
N THR A 166 -21.02 7.25 -23.41
CA THR A 166 -22.23 7.89 -22.90
C THR A 166 -22.02 9.40 -22.76
N GLU A 167 -22.99 10.19 -23.25
CA GLU A 167 -22.98 11.64 -23.10
C GLU A 167 -23.01 12.02 -21.60
N PRO A 168 -22.15 12.92 -21.13
CA PRO A 168 -22.08 13.31 -19.73
C PRO A 168 -23.27 14.19 -19.33
N GLN A 169 -24.36 13.57 -18.86
CA GLN A 169 -25.58 14.26 -18.45
C GLN A 169 -25.70 14.42 -16.92
N GLY A 170 -24.63 14.14 -16.15
CA GLY A 170 -24.65 14.22 -14.70
C GLY A 170 -23.61 13.30 -14.04
N PRO A 171 -23.86 12.85 -12.81
CA PRO A 171 -22.98 11.92 -12.11
C PRO A 171 -22.79 10.65 -12.94
N GLY A 172 -21.55 10.40 -13.35
CA GLY A 172 -21.19 9.26 -14.21
C GLY A 172 -19.92 8.57 -13.74
N MET A 173 -19.49 7.52 -14.47
CA MET A 173 -18.31 6.73 -14.11
C MET A 173 -17.01 7.53 -14.13
N ALA A 174 -16.85 8.48 -15.05
CA ALA A 174 -15.64 9.27 -15.16
C ALA A 174 -15.46 10.23 -13.96
N PRO A 175 -16.44 11.09 -13.57
CA PRO A 175 -16.37 11.87 -12.33
C PRO A 175 -16.20 10.99 -11.09
N ALA A 176 -16.91 9.84 -11.01
CA ALA A 176 -16.76 8.92 -9.89
C ALA A 176 -15.35 8.34 -9.78
N SER A 177 -14.72 7.97 -10.88
CA SER A 177 -13.35 7.50 -10.90
C SER A 177 -12.36 8.57 -10.44
N LEU A 178 -12.54 9.81 -10.90
CA LEU A 178 -11.67 10.93 -10.54
C LEU A 178 -11.75 11.29 -9.06
N ILE A 179 -12.95 11.31 -8.46
CA ILE A 179 -13.05 11.56 -7.03
C ILE A 179 -12.46 10.41 -6.20
N LEU A 180 -12.60 9.17 -6.66
CA LEU A 180 -11.93 8.02 -6.05
C LEU A 180 -10.41 8.17 -6.10
N VAL A 181 -9.84 8.68 -7.20
CA VAL A 181 -8.39 9.00 -7.25
C VAL A 181 -8.01 9.96 -6.14
N VAL A 182 -8.74 11.07 -5.99
CA VAL A 182 -8.47 12.09 -4.95
C VAL A 182 -8.54 11.49 -3.55
N MET A 183 -9.51 10.60 -3.31
CA MET A 183 -9.70 9.94 -2.00
C MET A 183 -8.62 8.91 -1.69
N ILE A 184 -8.19 8.12 -2.67
CA ILE A 184 -7.25 7.01 -2.49
C ILE A 184 -5.79 7.50 -2.52
N LEU A 185 -5.50 8.56 -3.28
CA LEU A 185 -4.14 9.09 -3.48
C LEU A 185 -3.38 9.37 -2.18
N PRO A 186 -3.94 10.06 -1.16
CA PRO A 186 -3.23 10.30 0.08
C PRO A 186 -2.92 9.02 0.85
N ILE A 187 -3.82 8.03 0.82
CA ILE A 187 -3.63 6.74 1.49
C ILE A 187 -2.47 5.98 0.84
N ILE A 188 -2.47 5.88 -0.50
CA ILE A 188 -1.39 5.24 -1.24
C ILE A 188 -0.06 5.96 -1.00
N THR A 189 -0.08 7.30 -1.00
CA THR A 189 1.12 8.12 -0.75
C THR A 189 1.68 7.85 0.65
N ALA A 190 0.84 7.83 1.69
CA ALA A 190 1.27 7.60 3.07
C ALA A 190 1.89 6.20 3.22
N ILE A 191 1.20 5.15 2.77
CA ILE A 191 1.68 3.77 2.87
C ILE A 191 2.98 3.59 2.08
N SER A 192 3.05 4.12 0.86
CA SER A 192 4.25 4.02 0.01
C SER A 192 5.43 4.79 0.62
N ARG A 193 5.18 5.98 1.23
CA ARG A 193 6.20 6.75 1.92
C ARG A 193 6.78 5.99 3.11
N ASP A 194 5.92 5.39 3.92
CA ASP A 194 6.35 4.63 5.08
C ASP A 194 7.10 3.35 4.69
N ALA A 195 6.69 2.68 3.62
CA ALA A 195 7.40 1.55 3.04
C ALA A 195 8.80 1.93 2.54
N LEU A 196 8.92 3.04 1.80
CA LEU A 196 10.22 3.53 1.31
C LEU A 196 11.15 3.96 2.45
N ARG A 197 10.63 4.47 3.57
CA ARG A 197 11.41 4.83 4.75
C ARG A 197 11.95 3.63 5.52
N GLN A 198 11.31 2.48 5.40
CA GLN A 198 11.77 1.24 6.04
C GLN A 198 12.93 0.58 5.29
N VAL A 199 13.23 0.99 4.06
CA VAL A 199 14.37 0.47 3.30
C VAL A 199 15.68 0.88 4.00
N PRO A 200 16.55 -0.09 4.37
CA PRO A 200 17.80 0.19 5.07
C PRO A 200 18.72 1.11 4.26
N ASP A 201 19.33 2.09 4.95
CA ASP A 201 20.26 3.04 4.30
C ASP A 201 21.47 2.34 3.66
N GLY A 202 21.87 1.15 4.16
CA GLY A 202 22.91 0.34 3.57
C GLY A 202 22.62 -0.10 2.14
N LEU A 203 21.37 -0.44 1.81
CA LEU A 203 20.97 -0.77 0.44
C LEU A 203 21.06 0.45 -0.48
N ARG A 204 20.67 1.62 0.03
CA ARG A 204 20.77 2.88 -0.71
C ARG A 204 22.22 3.24 -1.00
N GLN A 205 23.09 3.13 0.00
CA GLN A 205 24.52 3.41 -0.14
C GLN A 205 25.20 2.41 -1.08
N ALA A 206 24.85 1.12 -1.00
CA ALA A 206 25.36 0.08 -1.89
C ALA A 206 24.97 0.37 -3.36
N ALA A 207 23.73 0.77 -3.62
CA ALA A 207 23.28 1.14 -4.97
C ALA A 207 24.12 2.29 -5.54
N TYR A 208 24.37 3.33 -4.75
CA TYR A 208 25.23 4.43 -5.20
C TYR A 208 26.69 4.03 -5.34
N GLY A 209 27.19 3.12 -4.47
CA GLY A 209 28.57 2.62 -4.50
C GLY A 209 28.92 1.86 -5.78
N ILE A 210 27.95 1.17 -6.41
CA ILE A 210 28.12 0.51 -7.71
C ILE A 210 27.87 1.45 -8.90
N GLY A 211 27.71 2.77 -8.65
CA GLY A 211 27.59 3.78 -9.69
C GLY A 211 26.21 3.95 -10.29
N THR A 212 25.13 3.45 -9.67
CA THR A 212 23.78 3.66 -10.20
C THR A 212 23.35 5.13 -10.07
N THR A 213 22.53 5.59 -11.02
CA THR A 213 21.89 6.91 -10.93
C THR A 213 20.84 6.92 -9.83
N ARG A 214 20.40 8.12 -9.39
CA ARG A 214 19.32 8.24 -8.38
C ARG A 214 18.07 7.49 -8.80
N TRP A 215 17.64 7.62 -10.04
CA TRP A 215 16.46 6.94 -10.57
C TRP A 215 16.66 5.43 -10.66
N GLY A 216 17.88 4.98 -11.05
CA GLY A 216 18.23 3.56 -11.02
C GLY A 216 18.15 2.98 -9.61
N ALA A 217 18.69 3.66 -8.61
CA ALA A 217 18.61 3.23 -7.21
C ALA A 217 17.14 3.14 -6.73
N ILE A 218 16.30 4.13 -7.08
CA ILE A 218 14.89 4.15 -6.68
C ILE A 218 14.11 2.99 -7.31
N PHE A 219 14.14 2.85 -8.64
CA PHE A 219 13.29 1.88 -9.34
C PHE A 219 13.82 0.45 -9.30
N GLN A 220 15.14 0.25 -9.27
CA GLN A 220 15.74 -1.09 -9.34
C GLN A 220 16.08 -1.67 -7.97
N VAL A 221 16.25 -0.84 -6.94
CA VAL A 221 16.67 -1.29 -5.61
C VAL A 221 15.65 -0.95 -4.55
N MET A 222 15.30 0.34 -4.41
CA MET A 222 14.49 0.81 -3.28
C MET A 222 13.03 0.40 -3.40
N LEU A 223 12.42 0.57 -4.57
CA LEU A 223 11.01 0.25 -4.80
C LEU A 223 10.74 -1.27 -4.68
N PRO A 224 11.53 -2.16 -5.31
CA PRO A 224 11.39 -3.60 -5.08
C PRO A 224 11.65 -4.02 -3.64
N ALA A 225 12.64 -3.41 -2.96
CA ALA A 225 12.92 -3.69 -1.56
C ALA A 225 11.79 -3.23 -0.63
N ALA A 226 11.17 -2.07 -0.90
CA ALA A 226 10.00 -1.58 -0.16
C ALA A 226 8.81 -2.54 -0.30
N ILE A 227 8.52 -3.02 -1.51
CA ILE A 227 7.44 -3.99 -1.77
C ILE A 227 7.73 -5.32 -1.06
N SER A 228 8.96 -5.83 -1.16
CA SER A 228 9.35 -7.09 -0.50
C SER A 228 9.33 -6.95 1.04
N GLY A 229 9.66 -5.78 1.58
CA GLY A 229 9.56 -5.50 3.01
C GLY A 229 8.12 -5.52 3.51
N ILE A 230 7.15 -5.03 2.73
CA ILE A 230 5.73 -5.08 3.08
C ILE A 230 5.22 -6.52 3.03
N THR A 231 5.58 -7.29 2.00
CA THR A 231 5.14 -8.68 1.83
C THR A 231 5.88 -9.65 2.75
N GLY A 232 7.18 -9.42 3.01
CA GLY A 232 7.99 -10.21 3.94
C GLY A 232 7.79 -9.84 5.41
N GLY A 233 7.32 -8.62 5.71
CA GLY A 233 6.98 -8.18 7.07
C GLY A 233 5.79 -8.91 7.69
N GLY A 234 5.03 -9.66 6.90
CA GLY A 234 4.06 -10.62 7.41
C GLY A 234 4.71 -11.78 8.18
N ASP A 235 6.02 -11.98 8.02
CA ASP A 235 6.80 -13.02 8.69
C ASP A 235 7.65 -12.51 9.88
N VAL A 236 7.52 -11.23 10.25
CA VAL A 236 7.99 -10.75 11.55
C VAL A 236 7.04 -11.27 12.61
N GLY A 237 7.30 -12.53 12.94
CA GLY A 237 6.55 -13.36 13.82
C GLY A 237 6.06 -12.67 15.07
N VAL A 238 4.78 -12.72 15.24
CA VAL A 238 4.19 -12.96 16.55
C VAL A 238 4.45 -14.44 16.89
N GLY A 239 5.72 -14.78 17.04
CA GLY A 239 6.15 -16.02 17.68
C GLY A 239 6.52 -15.71 19.12
N PRO A 240 6.10 -16.50 20.12
CA PRO A 240 6.51 -16.30 21.50
C PRO A 240 8.04 -16.44 21.57
N GLY A 241 8.69 -15.41 22.10
CA GLY A 241 10.12 -15.24 22.19
C GLY A 241 10.95 -16.50 22.37
N ASP A 242 11.56 -16.96 21.33
CA ASP A 242 12.79 -17.70 21.41
C ASP A 242 13.91 -16.77 20.91
N GLY A 243 14.62 -16.20 21.88
CA GLY A 243 15.71 -15.24 21.67
C GLY A 243 16.95 -15.89 21.06
N ARG A 244 16.85 -16.43 19.87
CA ARG A 244 17.99 -16.91 19.08
C ARG A 244 18.13 -16.12 17.81
N ASN A 245 19.08 -15.21 17.85
CA ASN A 245 20.00 -14.70 16.80
C ASN A 245 19.73 -15.08 15.31
N HIS A 246 18.50 -15.03 14.80
CA HIS A 246 18.27 -15.24 13.36
C HIS A 246 18.49 -13.96 12.52
N GLY A 247 18.53 -12.78 13.13
CA GLY A 247 18.77 -11.52 12.44
C GLY A 247 20.24 -11.28 12.01
N ARG A 248 21.20 -11.97 12.65
CA ARG A 248 22.62 -11.80 12.31
C ARG A 248 23.11 -12.71 11.19
N ASP A 249 22.50 -13.87 11.01
CA ASP A 249 22.93 -14.82 9.96
C ASP A 249 22.43 -14.47 8.57
N HIS A 250 21.30 -13.80 8.43
CA HIS A 250 20.83 -13.31 7.13
C HIS A 250 21.65 -12.12 6.64
N ASP A 251 22.02 -11.21 7.51
CA ASP A 251 22.85 -10.05 7.16
C ASP A 251 24.27 -10.48 6.76
N HIS A 252 24.85 -11.47 7.47
CA HIS A 252 26.16 -12.02 7.12
C HIS A 252 26.19 -12.79 5.80
N ARG A 253 25.13 -13.51 5.45
CA ARG A 253 25.07 -14.24 4.18
C ARG A 253 24.88 -13.29 2.99
N GLN A 254 24.07 -12.26 3.13
CA GLN A 254 23.94 -11.23 2.09
C GLN A 254 25.23 -10.43 1.92
N PHE A 255 25.91 -10.10 3.02
CA PHE A 255 27.21 -9.41 2.97
C PHE A 255 28.29 -10.27 2.32
N GLN A 256 28.32 -11.57 2.60
CA GLN A 256 29.25 -12.50 1.95
C GLN A 256 28.97 -12.70 0.46
N GLN A 257 27.69 -12.75 0.05
CA GLN A 257 27.33 -12.80 -1.37
C GLN A 257 27.74 -11.54 -2.11
N LEU A 258 27.56 -10.36 -1.51
CA LEU A 258 28.02 -9.09 -2.09
C LEU A 258 29.54 -9.00 -2.18
N GLN A 259 30.29 -9.51 -1.18
CA GLN A 259 31.73 -9.58 -1.22
C GLN A 259 32.25 -10.55 -2.28
N HIS A 260 31.59 -11.70 -2.47
CA HIS A 260 31.93 -12.64 -3.54
C HIS A 260 31.65 -12.08 -4.93
N PHE A 261 30.57 -11.30 -5.09
CA PHE A 261 30.24 -10.62 -6.34
C PHE A 261 31.24 -9.50 -6.65
N ALA A 262 31.64 -8.70 -5.67
CA ALA A 262 32.64 -7.66 -5.81
C ALA A 262 34.05 -8.21 -6.05
N ALA A 263 34.41 -9.33 -5.42
CA ALA A 263 35.68 -10.00 -5.62
C ALA A 263 35.77 -10.73 -7.00
N GLY A 264 34.61 -11.16 -7.52
CA GLY A 264 34.51 -11.75 -8.88
C GLY A 264 34.65 -10.71 -9.99
N ALA A 265 34.11 -9.50 -9.78
CA ALA A 265 34.19 -8.41 -10.77
C ALA A 265 35.59 -7.79 -10.88
N GLY A 266 36.43 -7.91 -9.83
CA GLY A 266 37.81 -7.38 -9.84
C GLY A 266 38.85 -8.29 -10.46
N LYS A 267 38.53 -9.52 -10.88
CA LYS A 267 39.51 -10.48 -11.41
C LYS A 267 39.56 -10.57 -12.93
N HIS A 268 38.75 -9.85 -13.67
CA HIS A 268 38.72 -9.99 -15.14
C HIS A 268 39.46 -8.91 -15.91
N ASP A 269 40.17 -7.96 -15.30
CA ASP A 269 40.76 -6.86 -16.08
C ASP A 269 42.26 -6.55 -15.88
N CYS A 270 43.06 -7.41 -15.26
CA CYS A 270 44.50 -7.14 -15.08
C CYS A 270 45.48 -8.12 -15.77
N SER A 271 45.02 -9.08 -16.58
CA SER A 271 45.96 -10.05 -17.19
C SER A 271 46.08 -9.98 -18.74
N ASN A 272 45.40 -9.06 -19.41
CA ASN A 272 45.45 -8.99 -20.88
C ASN A 272 45.95 -7.66 -21.50
N ALA A 273 46.59 -6.81 -20.71
CA ALA A 273 47.18 -5.56 -21.22
C ALA A 273 48.71 -5.61 -21.37
N GLY A 274 49.32 -6.77 -21.62
CA GLY A 274 50.76 -6.92 -21.60
C GLY A 274 51.37 -7.83 -22.69
N GLN A 275 50.74 -8.07 -23.82
CA GLN A 275 51.44 -8.76 -24.95
C GLN A 275 50.83 -8.40 -26.30
N SER A 276 51.16 -7.26 -26.86
CA SER A 276 51.27 -7.05 -28.31
C SER A 276 51.94 -5.72 -28.63
N VAL A 277 53.26 -5.63 -28.40
CA VAL A 277 54.12 -4.74 -29.18
C VAL A 277 55.41 -5.50 -29.36
N TRP A 278 55.58 -6.10 -30.49
CA TRP A 278 56.73 -6.26 -31.37
C TRP A 278 56.29 -6.97 -32.65
#